data_248ffbf1babe3ff76fdb02c179ad6152
#
_entry.id   248ffbf1babe3ff76fdb02c179ad6152
#
_cell.length_a   1.000
_cell.length_b   1.000
_cell.length_c   1.000
_cell.angle_alpha   90.00
_cell.angle_beta   90.00
_cell.angle_gamma   90.00
#
_symmetry.space_group_name_H-M   'P 1'
#
loop_
_entity.id
_entity.type
_entity.pdbx_description
1 polymer ?
#
loop_
_entity_poly.entity_id
_entity_poly.type
_entity_poly.pdbx_seq_one_letter_code
_entity_poly.pdbx_strand_id
1 'polypeptide(L)'
;AAMPPAPEVSSGYRPDMTTTYAQKHMAAAANPLATEAGREILRAGGSAIDAAVAMQAVLTLVEPQATGIGGGAFIMYWDGKRVQAYDGRETAPAGATENLFMRADGKPMEFSEGQIGGRSVGVPGVLRALEMAHREHGRLPWARLFQPAIRLADKGFPMSQRLYTQVAADKFMGGSPEMTAYFLDGQGKARSEEHTSELQSLAYLVCRL
;
A
#
# COMPACT_ATOMS: atom_id res chain seq x y z
N ALA A 1 -14.01 -13.87 25.92
CA ALA A 1 -13.39 -14.27 24.64
C ALA A 1 -12.05 -13.57 24.55
N ALA A 2 -10.96 -14.32 24.34
CA ALA A 2 -9.65 -13.71 24.08
C ALA A 2 -9.72 -12.91 22.77
N MET A 3 -9.20 -11.68 22.77
CA MET A 3 -9.05 -10.91 21.53
C MET A 3 -8.18 -11.72 20.57
N PRO A 4 -8.52 -11.77 19.28
CA PRO A 4 -7.64 -12.36 18.28
C PRO A 4 -6.27 -11.67 18.34
N PRO A 5 -5.17 -12.37 18.04
CA PRO A 5 -3.86 -11.75 17.98
C PRO A 5 -3.91 -10.59 16.99
N ALA A 6 -3.22 -9.50 17.31
CA ALA A 6 -3.18 -8.33 16.44
C ALA A 6 -2.77 -8.74 15.02
N PRO A 7 -3.52 -8.36 13.99
CA PRO A 7 -3.29 -8.80 12.62
C PRO A 7 -2.00 -8.25 12.01
N GLU A 8 -1.36 -7.29 12.67
CA GLU A 8 -0.14 -6.65 12.19
C GLU A 8 1.00 -6.78 13.20
N VAL A 9 2.18 -7.14 12.69
CA VAL A 9 3.41 -6.97 13.46
C VAL A 9 3.57 -5.49 13.73
N SER A 10 3.65 -5.10 15.01
CA SER A 10 3.83 -3.70 15.39
C SER A 10 5.05 -3.12 14.66
N SER A 11 4.95 -1.89 14.20
CA SER A 11 6.02 -1.19 13.49
C SER A 11 7.28 -0.91 14.34
N GLY A 12 7.40 -1.57 15.50
CA GLY A 12 8.60 -1.59 16.32
C GLY A 12 8.99 -0.24 16.88
N TYR A 13 8.19 0.32 17.80
CA TYR A 13 8.71 1.35 18.68
C TYR A 13 9.98 0.81 19.36
N ARG A 14 11.07 1.54 19.20
CA ARG A 14 12.34 1.21 19.87
C ARG A 14 12.63 2.30 20.90
N PRO A 15 13.04 1.92 22.12
CA PRO A 15 13.33 2.89 23.20
C PRO A 15 14.48 3.86 22.86
N ASP A 16 15.32 3.52 21.88
CA ASP A 16 16.44 4.33 21.41
C ASP A 16 16.07 5.34 20.31
N MET A 17 14.79 5.39 19.88
CA MET A 17 14.34 6.36 18.88
C MET A 17 14.38 7.77 19.45
N THR A 18 15.06 8.65 18.71
CA THR A 18 15.13 10.07 19.04
C THR A 18 14.17 10.88 18.18
N THR A 19 13.69 12.00 18.72
CA THR A 19 12.83 12.92 17.97
C THR A 19 13.59 13.52 16.79
N THR A 20 12.97 13.43 15.60
CA THR A 20 13.50 14.06 14.39
C THR A 20 12.88 15.42 14.19
N TYR A 21 13.69 16.42 13.93
CA TYR A 21 13.27 17.80 13.66
C TYR A 21 13.56 18.16 12.20
N ALA A 22 12.66 18.92 11.59
CA ALA A 22 12.83 19.47 10.25
C ALA A 22 12.59 20.97 10.24
N GLN A 23 13.39 21.71 9.45
CA GLN A 23 13.29 23.17 9.36
C GLN A 23 12.30 23.63 8.29
N LYS A 24 12.10 22.88 7.22
CA LYS A 24 11.27 23.29 6.07
C LYS A 24 10.09 22.37 5.84
N HIS A 25 10.32 21.07 5.78
CA HIS A 25 9.28 20.08 5.50
C HIS A 25 9.71 18.72 6.04
N MET A 26 8.74 17.87 6.30
CA MET A 26 8.93 16.52 6.78
C MET A 26 8.01 15.57 6.02
N ALA A 27 8.49 14.36 5.75
CA ALA A 27 7.70 13.24 5.28
C ALA A 27 7.92 12.06 6.23
N ALA A 28 6.88 11.28 6.47
CA ALA A 28 6.93 10.04 7.25
C ALA A 28 6.01 9.00 6.62
N ALA A 29 6.48 7.77 6.54
CA ALA A 29 5.72 6.63 6.03
C ALA A 29 6.12 5.35 6.74
N ALA A 30 5.37 4.27 6.53
CA ALA A 30 5.64 2.97 7.12
C ALA A 30 6.95 2.33 6.61
N ASN A 31 7.47 2.79 5.46
CA ASN A 31 8.69 2.28 4.84
C ASN A 31 9.65 3.43 4.50
N PRO A 32 10.96 3.30 4.78
CA PRO A 32 11.95 4.33 4.48
C PRO A 32 12.02 4.73 3.00
N LEU A 33 11.83 3.79 2.08
CA LEU A 33 11.82 4.07 0.63
C LEU A 33 10.66 4.99 0.24
N ALA A 34 9.50 4.82 0.84
CA ALA A 34 8.36 5.72 0.64
C ALA A 34 8.62 7.10 1.25
N THR A 35 9.21 7.16 2.45
CA THR A 35 9.63 8.42 3.08
C THR A 35 10.61 9.18 2.19
N GLU A 36 11.59 8.49 1.59
CA GLU A 36 12.55 9.10 0.68
C GLU A 36 11.89 9.65 -0.59
N ALA A 37 10.93 8.91 -1.17
CA ALA A 37 10.14 9.39 -2.31
C ALA A 37 9.39 10.69 -1.96
N GLY A 38 8.73 10.75 -0.81
CA GLY A 38 8.09 11.99 -0.33
C GLY A 38 9.07 13.14 -0.16
N ARG A 39 10.26 12.87 0.41
CA ARG A 39 11.33 13.84 0.57
C ARG A 39 11.86 14.35 -0.77
N GLU A 40 12.06 13.47 -1.75
CA GLU A 40 12.47 13.84 -3.11
C GLU A 40 11.47 14.81 -3.74
N ILE A 41 10.19 14.49 -3.67
CA ILE A 41 9.12 15.33 -4.24
C ILE A 41 9.05 16.70 -3.55
N LEU A 42 9.14 16.75 -2.22
CA LEU A 42 9.15 18.02 -1.47
C LEU A 42 10.36 18.88 -1.83
N ARG A 43 11.55 18.28 -1.97
CA ARG A 43 12.77 18.98 -2.42
C ARG A 43 12.67 19.51 -3.85
N ALA A 44 11.93 18.82 -4.71
CA ALA A 44 11.65 19.25 -6.08
C ALA A 44 10.63 20.41 -6.17
N GLY A 45 10.15 20.92 -5.03
CA GLY A 45 9.16 22.00 -4.96
C GLY A 45 7.71 21.52 -4.95
N GLY A 46 7.49 20.21 -4.82
CA GLY A 46 6.16 19.63 -4.68
C GLY A 46 5.45 20.03 -3.41
N SER A 47 4.12 19.92 -3.43
CA SER A 47 3.25 20.12 -2.27
C SER A 47 3.25 18.89 -1.36
N ALA A 48 2.60 19.00 -0.19
CA ALA A 48 2.36 17.87 0.69
C ALA A 48 1.51 16.77 0.00
N ILE A 49 0.56 17.17 -0.84
CA ILE A 49 -0.26 16.24 -1.63
C ILE A 49 0.59 15.53 -2.69
N ASP A 50 1.48 16.26 -3.39
CA ASP A 50 2.41 15.63 -4.35
C ASP A 50 3.27 14.56 -3.66
N ALA A 51 3.78 14.87 -2.47
CA ALA A 51 4.56 13.92 -1.68
C ALA A 51 3.72 12.70 -1.27
N ALA A 52 2.45 12.91 -0.85
CA ALA A 52 1.55 11.83 -0.49
C ALA A 52 1.28 10.88 -1.66
N VAL A 53 1.07 11.41 -2.88
CA VAL A 53 0.90 10.60 -4.11
C VAL A 53 2.13 9.73 -4.36
N ALA A 54 3.33 10.31 -4.30
CA ALA A 54 4.57 9.58 -4.54
C ALA A 54 4.83 8.51 -3.47
N MET A 55 4.55 8.83 -2.20
CA MET A 55 4.67 7.90 -1.08
C MET A 55 3.68 6.74 -1.22
N GLN A 56 2.43 7.02 -1.59
CA GLN A 56 1.42 5.99 -1.82
C GLN A 56 1.84 5.03 -2.95
N ALA A 57 2.36 5.58 -4.06
CA ALA A 57 2.83 4.77 -5.18
C ALA A 57 3.99 3.84 -4.77
N VAL A 58 4.95 4.35 -3.99
CA VAL A 58 6.06 3.52 -3.47
C VAL A 58 5.57 2.50 -2.46
N LEU A 59 4.67 2.87 -1.53
CA LEU A 59 4.12 1.93 -0.55
C LEU A 59 3.39 0.75 -1.22
N THR A 60 2.74 0.98 -2.35
CA THR A 60 2.11 -0.10 -3.13
C THR A 60 3.11 -1.19 -3.56
N LEU A 61 4.38 -0.83 -3.74
CA LEU A 61 5.44 -1.78 -4.08
C LEU A 61 6.06 -2.42 -2.84
N VAL A 62 6.42 -1.59 -1.84
CA VAL A 62 7.28 -2.02 -0.72
C VAL A 62 6.51 -2.50 0.50
N GLU A 63 5.20 -2.19 0.58
CA GLU A 63 4.27 -2.60 1.65
C GLU A 63 2.93 -3.10 1.07
N PRO A 64 2.92 -4.01 0.08
CA PRO A 64 1.70 -4.42 -0.63
C PRO A 64 0.66 -5.11 0.26
N GLN A 65 1.07 -5.66 1.40
CA GLN A 65 0.19 -6.29 2.38
C GLN A 65 -0.72 -5.30 3.12
N ALA A 66 -0.34 -4.01 3.13
CA ALA A 66 -1.07 -2.97 3.85
C ALA A 66 -1.48 -1.78 2.96
N THR A 67 -0.91 -1.68 1.76
CA THR A 67 -1.10 -0.53 0.87
C THR A 67 -1.22 -0.99 -0.58
N GLY A 68 -2.23 -0.49 -1.29
CA GLY A 68 -2.42 -0.82 -2.71
C GLY A 68 -3.28 0.21 -3.42
N ILE A 69 -3.20 0.22 -4.75
CA ILE A 69 -4.05 1.07 -5.60
C ILE A 69 -5.48 0.50 -5.75
N GLY A 70 -5.65 -0.79 -5.43
CA GLY A 70 -6.95 -1.47 -5.41
C GLY A 70 -7.75 -1.27 -4.12
N GLY A 71 -7.28 -0.43 -3.22
CA GLY A 71 -7.90 -0.15 -1.94
C GLY A 71 -8.46 1.26 -1.81
N GLY A 72 -8.65 1.71 -0.58
CA GLY A 72 -9.14 3.04 -0.24
C GLY A 72 -8.21 3.77 0.72
N ALA A 73 -8.50 5.05 0.90
CA ALA A 73 -7.81 5.89 1.87
C ALA A 73 -8.70 7.06 2.31
N PHE A 74 -8.39 7.60 3.48
CA PHE A 74 -8.84 8.93 3.90
C PHE A 74 -7.66 9.88 3.84
N ILE A 75 -7.87 11.06 3.25
CA ILE A 75 -6.86 12.10 3.18
C ILE A 75 -7.35 13.30 3.97
N MET A 76 -6.56 13.71 4.96
CA MET A 76 -6.79 14.94 5.71
C MET A 76 -5.72 15.96 5.30
N TYR A 77 -6.15 17.09 4.76
CA TYR A 77 -5.28 18.15 4.30
C TYR A 77 -5.55 19.45 5.08
N TRP A 78 -4.52 20.03 5.66
CA TRP A 78 -4.54 21.32 6.33
C TRP A 78 -3.84 22.37 5.47
N ASP A 79 -4.56 23.41 5.06
CA ASP A 79 -4.04 24.47 4.19
C ASP A 79 -3.47 25.69 4.97
N GLY A 80 -3.40 25.57 6.29
CA GLY A 80 -3.02 26.67 7.19
C GLY A 80 -4.22 27.40 7.82
N LYS A 81 -5.44 27.13 7.36
CA LYS A 81 -6.68 27.79 7.82
C LYS A 81 -7.80 26.80 8.12
N ARG A 82 -7.96 25.79 7.28
CA ARG A 82 -9.04 24.79 7.40
C ARG A 82 -8.55 23.41 7.04
N VAL A 83 -9.21 22.41 7.60
CA VAL A 83 -9.04 21.02 7.23
C VAL A 83 -9.97 20.68 6.05
N GLN A 84 -9.43 20.06 5.04
CA GLN A 84 -10.18 19.40 3.96
C GLN A 84 -10.02 17.89 4.10
N ALA A 85 -11.09 17.13 3.85
CA ALA A 85 -11.08 15.69 3.90
C ALA A 85 -11.52 15.13 2.53
N TYR A 86 -10.78 14.12 2.06
CA TYR A 86 -11.14 13.37 0.87
C TYR A 86 -11.42 11.94 1.31
N ASP A 87 -12.65 11.49 1.06
CA ASP A 87 -13.10 10.14 1.34
C ASP A 87 -12.91 9.29 0.07
N GLY A 88 -11.86 8.50 0.08
CA GLY A 88 -11.56 7.51 -0.96
C GLY A 88 -11.74 6.08 -0.45
N ARG A 89 -12.60 5.87 0.56
CA ARG A 89 -12.91 4.52 1.05
C ARG A 89 -13.57 3.70 -0.05
N GLU A 90 -13.33 2.41 -0.06
CA GLU A 90 -13.96 1.48 -0.98
C GLU A 90 -15.48 1.42 -0.74
N THR A 91 -16.22 1.33 -1.82
CA THR A 91 -17.66 1.10 -1.78
C THR A 91 -18.00 -0.32 -2.23
N ALA A 92 -19.14 -0.82 -1.80
CA ALA A 92 -19.63 -2.09 -2.32
C ALA A 92 -19.91 -1.98 -3.82
N PRO A 93 -19.57 -2.99 -4.64
CA PRO A 93 -19.97 -3.04 -6.04
C PRO A 93 -21.50 -2.99 -6.17
N ALA A 94 -22.01 -2.42 -7.26
CA ALA A 94 -23.44 -2.28 -7.49
C ALA A 94 -24.22 -3.62 -7.48
N GLY A 95 -23.54 -4.72 -7.81
CA GLY A 95 -24.11 -6.07 -7.77
C GLY A 95 -23.99 -6.76 -6.41
N ALA A 96 -23.42 -6.11 -5.37
CA ALA A 96 -23.32 -6.71 -4.05
C ALA A 96 -24.71 -6.80 -3.39
N THR A 97 -24.98 -7.95 -2.78
CA THR A 97 -26.20 -8.21 -2.03
C THR A 97 -25.85 -8.60 -0.59
N GLU A 98 -26.87 -8.65 0.28
CA GLU A 98 -26.72 -9.12 1.66
C GLU A 98 -26.20 -10.57 1.75
N ASN A 99 -26.36 -11.35 0.68
CA ASN A 99 -25.91 -12.73 0.60
C ASN A 99 -24.50 -12.90 0.05
N LEU A 100 -23.75 -11.81 -0.16
CA LEU A 100 -22.42 -11.82 -0.79
C LEU A 100 -21.45 -12.81 -0.13
N PHE A 101 -21.53 -12.95 1.20
CA PHE A 101 -20.69 -13.84 2.00
C PHE A 101 -21.43 -15.03 2.58
N MET A 102 -22.50 -15.45 1.92
CA MET A 102 -23.24 -16.66 2.30
C MET A 102 -22.82 -17.84 1.43
N ARG A 103 -22.73 -19.02 2.04
CA ARG A 103 -22.57 -20.30 1.35
C ARG A 103 -23.90 -20.78 0.77
N ALA A 104 -23.86 -21.74 -0.13
CA ALA A 104 -25.03 -22.34 -0.73
C ALA A 104 -25.97 -23.04 0.28
N ASP A 105 -25.44 -23.46 1.43
CA ASP A 105 -26.21 -24.05 2.55
C ASP A 105 -26.87 -23.01 3.46
N GLY A 106 -26.77 -21.72 3.11
CA GLY A 106 -27.36 -20.61 3.86
C GLY A 106 -26.55 -20.18 5.10
N LYS A 107 -25.33 -20.71 5.30
CA LYS A 107 -24.45 -20.31 6.39
C LYS A 107 -23.48 -19.24 5.95
N PRO A 108 -23.04 -18.35 6.86
CA PRO A 108 -21.95 -17.41 6.57
C PRO A 108 -20.65 -18.15 6.21
N MET A 109 -19.87 -17.56 5.31
CA MET A 109 -18.52 -18.02 5.02
C MET A 109 -17.62 -17.80 6.24
N GLU A 110 -16.61 -18.68 6.39
CA GLU A 110 -15.51 -18.39 7.30
C GLU A 110 -14.74 -17.16 6.82
N PHE A 111 -14.14 -16.40 7.73
CA PHE A 111 -13.46 -15.15 7.41
C PHE A 111 -12.42 -15.32 6.28
N SER A 112 -11.57 -16.34 6.40
CA SER A 112 -10.52 -16.64 5.41
C SER A 112 -11.10 -17.00 4.02
N GLU A 113 -12.21 -17.73 3.99
CA GLU A 113 -12.92 -18.10 2.76
C GLU A 113 -13.52 -16.87 2.06
N GLY A 114 -14.11 -15.96 2.85
CA GLY A 114 -14.66 -14.71 2.34
C GLY A 114 -13.59 -13.71 1.91
N GLN A 115 -12.41 -13.73 2.53
CA GLN A 115 -11.32 -12.80 2.28
C GLN A 115 -10.59 -13.10 0.96
N ILE A 116 -10.46 -14.38 0.58
CA ILE A 116 -9.69 -14.79 -0.59
C ILE A 116 -10.50 -14.62 -1.87
N GLY A 117 -9.87 -14.03 -2.89
CA GLY A 117 -10.46 -13.82 -4.21
C GLY A 117 -11.22 -12.51 -4.35
N GLY A 118 -11.89 -12.32 -5.48
CA GLY A 118 -12.51 -11.05 -5.87
C GLY A 118 -13.77 -10.66 -5.08
N ARG A 119 -14.34 -11.57 -4.29
CA ARG A 119 -15.60 -11.34 -3.56
C ARG A 119 -15.46 -10.25 -2.47
N SER A 120 -14.29 -10.18 -1.82
CA SER A 120 -13.98 -9.20 -0.78
C SER A 120 -13.48 -7.86 -1.32
N VAL A 121 -13.27 -7.75 -2.64
CA VAL A 121 -12.73 -6.54 -3.25
C VAL A 121 -13.85 -5.52 -3.47
N GLY A 122 -13.74 -4.37 -2.81
CA GLY A 122 -14.60 -3.21 -3.05
C GLY A 122 -14.21 -2.43 -4.31
N VAL A 123 -15.02 -1.44 -4.68
CA VAL A 123 -14.67 -0.49 -5.74
C VAL A 123 -13.57 0.44 -5.20
N PRO A 124 -12.36 0.47 -5.80
CA PRO A 124 -11.26 1.25 -5.27
C PRO A 124 -11.47 2.75 -5.35
N GLY A 125 -11.07 3.46 -4.29
CA GLY A 125 -11.22 4.91 -4.22
C GLY A 125 -9.92 5.69 -4.04
N VAL A 126 -8.82 5.04 -3.63
CA VAL A 126 -7.57 5.72 -3.25
C VAL A 126 -7.00 6.59 -4.38
N LEU A 127 -6.90 6.07 -5.60
CA LEU A 127 -6.35 6.84 -6.73
C LEU A 127 -7.24 8.04 -7.08
N ARG A 128 -8.56 7.86 -7.01
CA ARG A 128 -9.49 8.96 -7.26
C ARG A 128 -9.39 10.06 -6.21
N ALA A 129 -9.27 9.70 -4.94
CA ALA A 129 -9.08 10.66 -3.85
C ALA A 129 -7.76 11.42 -4.00
N LEU A 130 -6.66 10.71 -4.32
CA LEU A 130 -5.37 11.33 -4.57
C LEU A 130 -5.40 12.26 -5.79
N GLU A 131 -6.05 11.85 -6.88
CA GLU A 131 -6.20 12.69 -8.07
C GLU A 131 -7.00 13.95 -7.76
N MET A 132 -8.11 13.84 -7.03
CA MET A 132 -8.90 14.99 -6.62
C MET A 132 -8.09 15.96 -5.76
N ALA A 133 -7.41 15.46 -4.74
CA ALA A 133 -6.54 16.28 -3.88
C ALA A 133 -5.38 16.93 -4.68
N HIS A 134 -4.79 16.19 -5.62
CA HIS A 134 -3.73 16.70 -6.48
C HIS A 134 -4.23 17.82 -7.41
N ARG A 135 -5.41 17.70 -7.99
CA ARG A 135 -6.00 18.76 -8.85
C ARG A 135 -6.19 20.08 -8.11
N GLU A 136 -6.47 20.03 -6.79
CA GLU A 136 -6.68 21.21 -5.97
C GLU A 136 -5.38 21.77 -5.36
N HIS A 137 -4.43 20.89 -5.00
CA HIS A 137 -3.28 21.24 -4.17
C HIS A 137 -1.94 20.80 -4.74
N GLY A 138 -1.91 20.08 -5.85
CA GLY A 138 -0.68 19.66 -6.53
C GLY A 138 0.07 20.84 -7.14
N ARG A 139 1.38 20.69 -7.23
CA ARG A 139 2.31 21.67 -7.84
C ARG A 139 3.14 21.07 -8.96
N LEU A 140 3.39 19.77 -8.88
CA LEU A 140 4.16 19.04 -9.89
C LEU A 140 3.24 18.26 -10.82
N PRO A 141 3.67 17.99 -12.06
CA PRO A 141 2.89 17.16 -12.98
C PRO A 141 2.61 15.78 -12.39
N TRP A 142 1.38 15.26 -12.49
CA TRP A 142 0.94 13.99 -11.97
C TRP A 142 1.90 12.84 -12.31
N ALA A 143 2.28 12.69 -13.58
CA ALA A 143 3.18 11.64 -14.04
C ALA A 143 4.56 11.66 -13.36
N ARG A 144 5.04 12.82 -12.92
CA ARG A 144 6.31 12.97 -12.23
C ARG A 144 6.28 12.31 -10.85
N LEU A 145 5.12 12.27 -10.20
CA LEU A 145 4.97 11.76 -8.83
C LEU A 145 5.17 10.24 -8.75
N PHE A 146 5.01 9.54 -9.88
CA PHE A 146 5.20 8.09 -9.95
C PHE A 146 6.66 7.69 -10.25
N GLN A 147 7.52 8.62 -10.62
CA GLN A 147 8.90 8.31 -11.02
C GLN A 147 9.71 7.60 -9.91
N PRO A 148 9.59 7.95 -8.61
CA PRO A 148 10.27 7.19 -7.56
C PRO A 148 9.85 5.72 -7.53
N ALA A 149 8.55 5.43 -7.66
CA ALA A 149 8.02 4.08 -7.69
C ALA A 149 8.49 3.31 -8.93
N ILE A 150 8.44 3.94 -10.11
CA ILE A 150 8.91 3.34 -11.36
C ILE A 150 10.37 2.93 -11.25
N ARG A 151 11.24 3.81 -10.74
CA ARG A 151 12.67 3.49 -10.55
C ARG A 151 12.90 2.32 -9.60
N LEU A 152 12.14 2.23 -8.51
CA LEU A 152 12.23 1.10 -7.58
C LEU A 152 11.73 -0.19 -8.24
N ALA A 153 10.70 -0.09 -9.01
CA ALA A 153 10.15 -1.19 -9.76
C ALA A 153 11.13 -1.76 -10.79
N ASP A 154 11.82 -0.88 -11.53
CA ASP A 154 12.80 -1.27 -12.57
C ASP A 154 14.09 -1.84 -11.96
N LYS A 155 14.53 -1.30 -10.81
CA LYS A 155 15.80 -1.68 -10.19
C LYS A 155 15.68 -2.77 -9.14
N GLY A 156 14.48 -3.06 -8.68
CA GLY A 156 14.23 -3.85 -7.49
C GLY A 156 14.48 -3.03 -6.20
N PHE A 157 14.08 -3.61 -5.08
CA PHE A 157 14.26 -3.05 -3.75
C PHE A 157 14.37 -4.16 -2.70
N PRO A 158 15.01 -3.92 -1.54
CA PRO A 158 15.09 -4.90 -0.47
C PRO A 158 13.71 -5.12 0.16
N MET A 159 13.31 -6.38 0.31
CA MET A 159 12.09 -6.75 1.03
C MET A 159 12.23 -6.36 2.51
N SER A 160 11.26 -5.62 3.05
CA SER A 160 11.27 -5.29 4.47
C SER A 160 11.06 -6.55 5.34
N GLN A 161 11.65 -6.55 6.55
CA GLN A 161 11.42 -7.62 7.52
C GLN A 161 9.94 -7.82 7.83
N ARG A 162 9.17 -6.73 7.84
CA ARG A 162 7.72 -6.77 8.03
C ARG A 162 7.03 -7.54 6.90
N LEU A 163 7.32 -7.20 5.65
CA LEU A 163 6.75 -7.87 4.48
C LEU A 163 7.16 -9.35 4.48
N TYR A 164 8.45 -9.64 4.71
CA TYR A 164 8.96 -11.02 4.81
C TYR A 164 8.17 -11.84 5.83
N THR A 165 8.01 -11.31 7.04
CA THR A 165 7.30 -12.03 8.12
C THR A 165 5.85 -12.32 7.75
N GLN A 166 5.18 -11.39 7.09
CA GLN A 166 3.78 -11.56 6.68
C GLN A 166 3.65 -12.55 5.53
N VAL A 167 4.52 -12.47 4.51
CA VAL A 167 4.56 -13.44 3.41
C VAL A 167 4.86 -14.86 3.94
N ALA A 168 5.82 -15.01 4.85
CA ALA A 168 6.17 -16.29 5.44
C ALA A 168 5.04 -16.90 6.31
N ALA A 169 4.19 -16.07 6.89
CA ALA A 169 3.05 -16.50 7.69
C ALA A 169 1.78 -16.74 6.86
N ASP A 170 1.73 -16.29 5.62
CA ASP A 170 0.54 -16.41 4.78
C ASP A 170 0.35 -17.85 4.28
N LYS A 171 -0.82 -18.42 4.62
CA LYS A 171 -1.17 -19.79 4.26
C LYS A 171 -1.81 -19.92 2.87
N PHE A 172 -2.15 -18.82 2.23
CA PHE A 172 -2.94 -18.76 1.01
C PHE A 172 -2.14 -18.27 -0.20
N MET A 173 -0.90 -17.84 0.02
CA MET A 173 0.01 -17.34 -1.03
C MET A 173 0.17 -18.32 -2.19
N GLY A 174 0.24 -19.61 -1.89
CA GLY A 174 0.35 -20.68 -2.89
C GLY A 174 -0.90 -20.90 -3.76
N GLY A 175 -2.02 -20.24 -3.47
CA GLY A 175 -3.26 -20.34 -4.26
C GLY A 175 -3.27 -19.48 -5.53
N SER A 176 -2.31 -18.55 -5.69
CA SER A 176 -2.13 -17.74 -6.90
C SER A 176 -0.74 -17.99 -7.51
N PRO A 177 -0.68 -18.46 -8.76
CA PRO A 177 0.60 -18.65 -9.45
C PRO A 177 1.44 -17.36 -9.52
N GLU A 178 0.80 -16.20 -9.72
CA GLU A 178 1.45 -14.90 -9.80
C GLU A 178 2.04 -14.49 -8.45
N MET A 179 1.29 -14.66 -7.37
CA MET A 179 1.76 -14.36 -6.02
C MET A 179 2.90 -15.29 -5.63
N THR A 180 2.78 -16.58 -5.94
CA THR A 180 3.83 -17.58 -5.72
C THR A 180 5.11 -17.18 -6.44
N ALA A 181 5.03 -16.90 -7.74
CA ALA A 181 6.20 -16.51 -8.53
C ALA A 181 6.87 -15.24 -8.04
N TYR A 182 6.09 -14.31 -7.48
CA TYR A 182 6.61 -13.02 -7.03
C TYR A 182 7.21 -13.07 -5.63
N PHE A 183 6.53 -13.68 -4.66
CA PHE A 183 6.92 -13.63 -3.26
C PHE A 183 7.69 -14.84 -2.76
N LEU A 184 7.61 -15.97 -3.47
CA LEU A 184 8.25 -17.20 -3.03
C LEU A 184 9.45 -17.55 -3.94
N ASP A 185 10.43 -18.24 -3.37
CA ASP A 185 11.56 -18.81 -4.10
C ASP A 185 11.15 -20.14 -4.79
N GLY A 186 12.11 -20.75 -5.52
CA GLY A 186 11.89 -22.03 -6.19
C GLY A 186 11.64 -23.22 -5.24
N GLN A 187 11.77 -23.03 -3.94
CA GLN A 187 11.46 -24.00 -2.89
C GLN A 187 10.13 -23.71 -2.17
N GLY A 188 9.41 -22.68 -2.60
CA GLY A 188 8.14 -22.26 -1.98
C GLY A 188 8.30 -21.51 -0.66
N LYS A 189 9.49 -20.99 -0.35
CA LYS A 189 9.75 -20.17 0.84
C LYS A 189 9.66 -18.69 0.47
N ALA A 190 9.27 -17.86 1.44
CA ALA A 190 9.28 -16.41 1.28
C ALA A 190 10.69 -15.94 0.87
N ARG A 191 10.77 -15.07 -0.16
CA ARG A 191 12.03 -14.45 -0.57
C ARG A 191 12.56 -13.59 0.57
N SER A 192 13.87 -13.56 0.77
CA SER A 192 14.56 -12.75 1.79
C SER A 192 15.15 -11.48 1.16
N GLU A 193 15.77 -10.61 1.98
CA GLU A 193 16.50 -9.42 1.53
C GLU A 193 17.58 -9.72 0.47
N GLU A 194 18.11 -10.94 0.45
CA GLU A 194 19.12 -11.37 -0.51
C GLU A 194 18.57 -11.57 -1.94
N HIS A 195 17.24 -11.60 -2.12
CA HIS A 195 16.57 -11.87 -3.40
C HIS A 195 16.04 -10.58 -4.09
N THR A 196 16.64 -9.45 -3.83
CA THR A 196 16.15 -8.12 -4.23
C THR A 196 16.02 -7.87 -5.73
N SER A 197 16.79 -8.59 -6.56
CA SER A 197 16.84 -8.33 -8.01
C SER A 197 15.65 -8.89 -8.81
N GLU A 198 14.77 -9.68 -8.20
CA GLU A 198 13.71 -10.40 -8.91
C GLU A 198 12.29 -9.87 -8.66
N LEU A 199 12.12 -8.86 -7.78
CA LEU A 199 10.81 -8.24 -7.51
C LEU A 199 10.34 -7.26 -8.61
N GLN A 200 10.87 -7.40 -9.82
CA GLN A 200 10.64 -6.47 -10.93
C GLN A 200 9.26 -6.60 -11.62
N SER A 201 8.60 -7.75 -11.52
CA SER A 201 7.46 -8.07 -12.39
C SER A 201 6.11 -7.44 -11.98
N LEU A 202 5.87 -7.17 -10.70
CA LEU A 202 4.62 -6.53 -10.24
C LEU A 202 4.54 -5.04 -10.66
N ALA A 203 5.67 -4.42 -10.88
CA ALA A 203 5.78 -3.06 -11.36
C ALA A 203 5.15 -2.86 -12.74
N TYR A 204 5.24 -3.86 -13.61
CA TYR A 204 4.62 -3.81 -14.93
C TYR A 204 3.08 -3.74 -14.87
N LEU A 205 2.47 -4.30 -13.83
CA LEU A 205 1.02 -4.24 -13.65
C LEU A 205 0.55 -2.87 -13.13
N VAL A 206 1.34 -2.23 -12.27
CA VAL A 206 0.98 -0.96 -11.61
C VAL A 206 1.30 0.26 -12.48
N CYS A 207 2.30 0.17 -13.36
CA CYS A 207 2.74 1.30 -14.17
C CYS A 207 2.03 1.43 -15.54
N ARG A 208 1.12 0.51 -15.89
CA ARG A 208 0.33 0.56 -17.13
C ARG A 208 -1.09 1.12 -16.96
N LEU A 209 -1.47 1.51 -15.75
CA LEU A 209 -2.69 2.24 -15.43
C LEU A 209 -2.41 3.75 -15.33
#